data_6a9b0d4c2c876d1fb1a714ae41367bb0
#
_entry.id   6a9b0d4c2c876d1fb1a714ae41367bb0
#
_cell.length_a   1.000
_cell.length_b   1.000
_cell.length_c   1.000
_cell.angle_alpha   90.00
_cell.angle_beta   90.00
_cell.angle_gamma   90.00
#
_symmetry.space_group_name_H-M   'P 1'
#
loop_
_entity.id
_entity.type
_entity.pdbx_description
1 polymer ?
#
loop_
_entity_poly.entity_id
_entity_poly.type
_entity_poly.pdbx_seq_one_letter_code
_entity_poly.pdbx_strand_id
1 'polypeptide(L)'
;MAAMRPALTPAYRAVIGASDPIMRQWSRMEVTGLEALPATGPVLLAANHDSYWDPIAIGVAAAPTRQIHALAKSSLWKPVIGWVLDGMGQIPVERGRGDASAMDRAIEALREGKCIGIFPEATRSKGLELRARSGFGRLARAVPEATIVCATVTGTVDDARFPKRPYVRVDFFRPADAHVDPDEPPAALPTRLLAEIRARAPHVVPGRRPKPVAPA
;
A
#
# COMPACT_ATOMS: atom_id res chain seq x y z
N MET A 1 19.16 23.49 1.73
CA MET A 1 19.27 22.15 2.34
C MET A 1 19.10 21.11 1.27
N ALA A 2 20.11 20.28 0.97
CA ALA A 2 19.98 19.20 0.03
C ALA A 2 18.98 18.17 0.60
N ALA A 3 17.91 17.85 -0.14
CA ALA A 3 16.96 16.84 0.26
C ALA A 3 17.71 15.51 0.43
N MET A 4 17.72 14.97 1.63
CA MET A 4 18.34 13.68 1.95
C MET A 4 17.67 12.60 1.09
N ARG A 5 18.43 11.95 0.22
CA ARG A 5 17.88 10.87 -0.62
C ARG A 5 17.42 9.73 0.29
N PRO A 6 16.22 9.16 0.04
CA PRO A 6 15.73 8.05 0.85
C PRO A 6 16.67 6.85 0.77
N ALA A 7 16.88 6.19 1.92
CA ALA A 7 17.66 4.95 2.01
C ALA A 7 16.86 3.78 1.44
N LEU A 8 16.92 3.57 0.13
CA LEU A 8 16.30 2.43 -0.55
C LEU A 8 17.31 1.27 -0.61
N THR A 9 16.85 0.04 -0.34
CA THR A 9 17.69 -1.15 -0.57
C THR A 9 18.05 -1.28 -2.06
N PRO A 10 19.19 -1.92 -2.40
CA PRO A 10 19.58 -2.10 -3.80
C PRO A 10 18.52 -2.83 -4.63
N ALA A 11 17.93 -3.90 -4.09
CA ALA A 11 16.88 -4.66 -4.77
C ALA A 11 15.61 -3.82 -4.97
N TYR A 12 15.19 -3.04 -3.96
CA TYR A 12 14.04 -2.13 -4.07
C TYR A 12 14.30 -1.09 -5.16
N ARG A 13 15.48 -0.47 -5.16
CA ARG A 13 15.87 0.52 -6.19
C ARG A 13 15.85 -0.06 -7.60
N ALA A 14 16.35 -1.29 -7.77
CA ALA A 14 16.35 -1.97 -9.07
C ALA A 14 14.93 -2.27 -9.56
N VAL A 15 14.07 -2.85 -8.71
CA VAL A 15 12.69 -3.18 -9.07
C VAL A 15 11.87 -1.92 -9.38
N ILE A 16 11.96 -0.89 -8.51
CA ILE A 16 11.24 0.36 -8.73
C ILE A 16 11.78 1.09 -9.96
N GLY A 17 13.10 1.14 -10.16
CA GLY A 17 13.70 1.76 -11.34
C GLY A 17 13.29 1.09 -12.65
N ALA A 18 13.15 -0.24 -12.66
CA ALA A 18 12.63 -0.97 -13.83
C ALA A 18 11.13 -0.75 -14.03
N SER A 19 10.37 -0.54 -12.96
CA SER A 19 8.91 -0.33 -13.00
C SER A 19 8.53 1.13 -13.31
N ASP A 20 9.40 2.09 -13.00
CA ASP A 20 9.12 3.53 -13.12
C ASP A 20 8.73 3.95 -14.56
N PRO A 21 9.43 3.54 -15.64
CA PRO A 21 9.02 3.87 -17.00
C PRO A 21 7.63 3.30 -17.35
N ILE A 22 7.31 2.10 -16.85
CA ILE A 22 6.01 1.48 -17.08
C ILE A 22 4.92 2.30 -16.40
N MET A 23 5.11 2.66 -15.15
CA MET A 23 4.12 3.42 -14.39
C MET A 23 3.99 4.86 -14.89
N ARG A 24 5.09 5.59 -15.03
CA ARG A 24 5.05 7.02 -15.38
C ARG A 24 4.79 7.29 -16.86
N GLN A 25 5.40 6.53 -17.76
CA GLN A 25 5.31 6.81 -19.20
C GLN A 25 4.17 6.01 -19.85
N TRP A 26 4.11 4.69 -19.60
CA TRP A 26 3.05 3.86 -20.19
C TRP A 26 1.70 4.11 -19.52
N SER A 27 1.63 4.00 -18.21
CA SER A 27 0.41 4.14 -17.43
C SER A 27 0.09 5.60 -17.07
N ARG A 28 0.88 6.57 -17.53
CA ARG A 28 0.68 8.01 -17.29
C ARG A 28 0.35 8.30 -15.83
N MET A 29 1.12 7.72 -14.92
CA MET A 29 0.85 7.78 -13.49
C MET A 29 0.96 9.21 -12.97
N GLU A 30 -0.09 9.64 -12.28
CA GLU A 30 -0.12 10.86 -11.48
C GLU A 30 0.02 10.52 -9.99
N VAL A 31 0.80 11.33 -9.28
CA VAL A 31 0.99 11.19 -7.83
C VAL A 31 0.64 12.50 -7.16
N THR A 32 -0.23 12.45 -6.16
CA THR A 32 -0.66 13.59 -5.36
C THR A 32 -0.50 13.29 -3.87
N GLY A 33 -0.45 14.33 -3.02
CA GLY A 33 -0.43 14.19 -1.57
C GLY A 33 0.82 13.55 -0.98
N LEU A 34 1.95 13.47 -1.73
CA LEU A 34 3.17 12.80 -1.26
C LEU A 34 3.75 13.42 0.03
N GLU A 35 3.45 14.68 0.30
CA GLU A 35 3.77 15.39 1.54
C GLU A 35 3.09 14.79 2.78
N ALA A 36 2.00 14.05 2.61
CA ALA A 36 1.36 13.32 3.71
C ALA A 36 2.21 12.13 4.19
N LEU A 37 3.15 11.65 3.36
CA LEU A 37 4.03 10.53 3.69
C LEU A 37 5.34 11.04 4.33
N PRO A 38 5.58 10.81 5.65
CA PRO A 38 6.81 11.25 6.30
C PRO A 38 8.03 10.53 5.72
N ALA A 39 9.13 11.25 5.53
CA ALA A 39 10.39 10.68 5.04
C ALA A 39 11.06 9.74 6.06
N THR A 40 10.82 9.95 7.34
CA THR A 40 11.44 9.20 8.45
C THR A 40 10.41 8.84 9.52
N GLY A 41 10.81 8.00 10.47
CA GLY A 41 9.96 7.52 11.55
C GLY A 41 9.02 6.38 11.15
N PRO A 42 8.36 5.73 12.13
CA PRO A 42 7.44 4.64 11.88
C PRO A 42 6.19 5.12 11.13
N VAL A 43 5.83 4.43 10.07
CA VAL A 43 4.62 4.73 9.29
C VAL A 43 3.84 3.45 9.01
N LEU A 44 2.54 3.50 9.27
CA LEU A 44 1.56 2.52 8.81
C LEU A 44 0.80 3.11 7.62
N LEU A 45 0.95 2.48 6.45
CA LEU A 45 0.29 2.88 5.21
C LEU A 45 -0.84 1.91 4.88
N ALA A 46 -2.08 2.41 4.83
CA ALA A 46 -3.25 1.68 4.37
C ALA A 46 -3.56 2.05 2.91
N ALA A 47 -3.94 1.08 2.06
CA ALA A 47 -4.36 1.35 0.69
C ALA A 47 -5.44 0.37 0.22
N ASN A 48 -6.21 0.74 -0.83
CA ASN A 48 -7.09 -0.20 -1.54
C ASN A 48 -6.29 -1.19 -2.38
N HIS A 49 -6.89 -2.37 -2.63
CA HIS A 49 -6.24 -3.41 -3.43
C HIS A 49 -7.17 -3.99 -4.50
N ASP A 50 -6.99 -3.56 -5.73
CA ASP A 50 -7.84 -3.96 -6.86
C ASP A 50 -7.04 -4.73 -7.93
N SER A 51 -5.71 -4.48 -8.02
CA SER A 51 -4.83 -5.04 -9.02
C SER A 51 -3.51 -5.56 -8.44
N TYR A 52 -2.82 -6.44 -9.14
CA TYR A 52 -1.43 -6.81 -8.84
C TYR A 52 -0.44 -5.64 -9.03
N TRP A 53 -0.85 -4.61 -9.77
CA TRP A 53 -0.03 -3.42 -10.01
C TRP A 53 -0.08 -2.40 -8.86
N ASP A 54 -1.06 -2.49 -7.94
CA ASP A 54 -1.19 -1.52 -6.85
C ASP A 54 0.07 -1.40 -5.98
N PRO A 55 0.69 -2.52 -5.51
CA PRO A 55 1.91 -2.42 -4.72
C PRO A 55 3.07 -1.76 -5.48
N ILE A 56 3.14 -2.01 -6.80
CA ILE A 56 4.17 -1.42 -7.66
C ILE A 56 3.91 0.09 -7.84
N ALA A 57 2.66 0.48 -8.11
CA ALA A 57 2.29 1.88 -8.26
C ALA A 57 2.58 2.67 -6.98
N ILE A 58 2.19 2.13 -5.80
CA ILE A 58 2.51 2.75 -4.50
C ILE A 58 4.02 2.82 -4.29
N GLY A 59 4.75 1.75 -4.59
CA GLY A 59 6.21 1.72 -4.46
C GLY A 59 6.91 2.75 -5.31
N VAL A 60 6.52 2.90 -6.58
CA VAL A 60 7.05 3.92 -7.50
C VAL A 60 6.68 5.33 -7.03
N ALA A 61 5.45 5.53 -6.59
CA ALA A 61 4.96 6.82 -6.10
C ALA A 61 5.70 7.27 -4.82
N ALA A 62 5.94 6.34 -3.89
CA ALA A 62 6.57 6.62 -2.59
C ALA A 62 8.11 6.71 -2.67
N ALA A 63 8.76 6.13 -3.69
CA ALA A 63 10.21 6.02 -3.78
C ALA A 63 10.99 7.34 -3.66
N PRO A 64 10.49 8.52 -4.10
CA PRO A 64 11.16 9.79 -3.86
C PRO A 64 11.26 10.16 -2.37
N THR A 65 10.36 9.66 -1.53
CA THR A 65 10.27 9.95 -0.10
C THR A 65 10.85 8.83 0.75
N ARG A 66 10.42 7.58 0.50
CA ARG A 66 10.85 6.42 1.30
C ARG A 66 10.50 5.08 0.66
N GLN A 67 11.13 4.03 1.18
CA GLN A 67 10.80 2.64 0.86
C GLN A 67 9.56 2.17 1.62
N ILE A 68 8.71 1.38 0.94
CA ILE A 68 7.56 0.70 1.54
C ILE A 68 7.89 -0.78 1.71
N HIS A 69 7.71 -1.29 2.93
CA HIS A 69 7.80 -2.70 3.27
C HIS A 69 6.38 -3.25 3.37
N ALA A 70 5.97 -4.08 2.43
CA ALA A 70 4.60 -4.60 2.40
C ALA A 70 4.51 -6.01 2.99
N LEU A 71 3.39 -6.31 3.64
CA LEU A 71 3.03 -7.67 4.00
C LEU A 71 2.48 -8.38 2.75
N ALA A 72 3.24 -9.33 2.22
CA ALA A 72 2.91 -10.02 0.99
C ALA A 72 2.68 -11.52 1.23
N LYS A 73 1.79 -12.14 0.44
CA LYS A 73 1.45 -13.57 0.59
C LYS A 73 2.70 -14.45 0.48
N SER A 74 2.94 -15.34 1.44
CA SER A 74 4.09 -16.24 1.50
C SER A 74 4.27 -17.09 0.23
N SER A 75 3.18 -17.45 -0.46
CA SER A 75 3.27 -18.20 -1.73
C SER A 75 3.94 -17.44 -2.90
N LEU A 76 4.26 -16.15 -2.74
CA LEU A 76 5.07 -15.39 -3.70
C LEU A 76 6.57 -15.69 -3.55
N TRP A 77 7.01 -16.26 -2.43
CA TRP A 77 8.39 -16.65 -2.15
C TRP A 77 8.79 -17.91 -2.92
N LYS A 78 8.74 -17.82 -4.25
CA LYS A 78 9.37 -18.80 -5.16
C LYS A 78 10.88 -18.46 -5.26
N PRO A 79 11.74 -19.43 -5.63
CA PRO A 79 13.21 -19.29 -5.50
C PRO A 79 13.79 -17.94 -5.94
N VAL A 80 13.47 -17.46 -7.15
CA VAL A 80 14.00 -16.20 -7.66
C VAL A 80 13.23 -15.00 -7.09
N ILE A 81 11.89 -15.07 -7.09
CA ILE A 81 11.03 -13.97 -6.64
C ILE A 81 11.21 -13.75 -5.14
N GLY A 82 11.33 -14.83 -4.37
CA GLY A 82 11.57 -14.75 -2.92
C GLY A 82 12.84 -13.99 -2.60
N TRP A 83 13.94 -14.31 -3.27
CA TRP A 83 15.21 -13.60 -3.09
C TRP A 83 15.10 -12.08 -3.39
N VAL A 84 14.36 -11.71 -4.45
CA VAL A 84 14.09 -10.30 -4.76
C VAL A 84 13.24 -9.65 -3.68
N LEU A 85 12.17 -10.32 -3.23
CA LEU A 85 11.28 -9.80 -2.19
C LEU A 85 12.00 -9.62 -0.85
N ASP A 86 12.89 -10.55 -0.48
CA ASP A 86 13.74 -10.44 0.72
C ASP A 86 14.69 -9.26 0.58
N GLY A 87 15.36 -9.12 -0.55
CA GLY A 87 16.23 -7.98 -0.85
C GLY A 87 15.49 -6.64 -0.86
N MET A 88 14.21 -6.65 -1.17
CA MET A 88 13.31 -5.49 -1.05
C MET A 88 12.78 -5.29 0.37
N GLY A 89 13.11 -6.17 1.33
CA GLY A 89 12.61 -6.10 2.70
C GLY A 89 11.10 -6.30 2.82
N GLN A 90 10.50 -7.08 1.91
CA GLN A 90 9.09 -7.43 2.02
C GLN A 90 8.88 -8.52 3.09
N ILE A 91 7.73 -8.51 3.76
CA ILE A 91 7.43 -9.42 4.86
C ILE A 91 6.47 -10.50 4.38
N PRO A 92 6.90 -11.79 4.31
CA PRO A 92 5.99 -12.88 3.97
C PRO A 92 4.95 -13.08 5.07
N VAL A 93 3.68 -13.25 4.67
CA VAL A 93 2.57 -13.53 5.59
C VAL A 93 1.74 -14.73 5.11
N GLU A 94 1.45 -15.63 6.03
CA GLU A 94 0.50 -16.72 5.82
C GLU A 94 -0.92 -16.23 6.09
N ARG A 95 -1.73 -16.16 5.03
CA ARG A 95 -3.11 -15.67 5.16
C ARG A 95 -4.01 -16.75 5.77
N GLY A 96 -4.91 -16.34 6.67
CA GLY A 96 -5.98 -17.20 7.18
C GLY A 96 -5.72 -17.86 8.53
N ARG A 97 -4.49 -17.88 9.04
CA ARG A 97 -4.14 -18.54 10.33
C ARG A 97 -3.60 -17.61 11.41
N GLY A 98 -3.59 -16.30 11.17
CA GLY A 98 -3.02 -15.34 12.13
C GLY A 98 -1.51 -15.56 12.28
N ASP A 99 -0.73 -15.10 11.30
CA ASP A 99 0.74 -15.24 11.30
C ASP A 99 1.37 -14.29 12.33
N ALA A 100 1.61 -14.80 13.54
CA ALA A 100 2.23 -14.04 14.62
C ALA A 100 3.65 -13.60 14.24
N SER A 101 4.42 -14.47 13.57
CA SER A 101 5.79 -14.16 13.19
C SER A 101 5.91 -13.03 12.16
N ALA A 102 4.96 -12.95 11.23
CA ALA A 102 4.89 -11.82 10.30
C ALA A 102 4.49 -10.51 11.01
N MET A 103 3.61 -10.61 12.01
CA MET A 103 3.23 -9.45 12.84
C MET A 103 4.41 -8.96 13.66
N ASP A 104 5.17 -9.85 14.31
CA ASP A 104 6.34 -9.48 15.11
C ASP A 104 7.41 -8.79 14.25
N ARG A 105 7.69 -9.33 13.06
CA ARG A 105 8.61 -8.69 12.09
C ARG A 105 8.12 -7.32 11.64
N ALA A 106 6.82 -7.14 11.44
CA ALA A 106 6.27 -5.85 11.06
C ALA A 106 6.35 -4.83 12.21
N ILE A 107 6.12 -5.26 13.46
CA ILE A 107 6.28 -4.43 14.66
C ILE A 107 7.74 -3.99 14.81
N GLU A 108 8.69 -4.92 14.68
CA GLU A 108 10.11 -4.62 14.76
C GLU A 108 10.52 -3.61 13.67
N ALA A 109 10.10 -3.85 12.43
CA ALA A 109 10.38 -2.94 11.32
C ALA A 109 9.76 -1.53 11.54
N LEU A 110 8.57 -1.44 12.13
CA LEU A 110 7.99 -0.14 12.52
C LEU A 110 8.83 0.54 13.59
N ARG A 111 9.26 -0.18 14.64
CA ARG A 111 10.11 0.36 15.70
C ARG A 111 11.47 0.84 15.20
N GLU A 112 11.98 0.23 14.14
CA GLU A 112 13.16 0.71 13.39
C GLU A 112 12.88 1.95 12.51
N GLY A 113 11.67 2.48 12.56
CA GLY A 113 11.29 3.67 11.78
C GLY A 113 10.96 3.37 10.32
N LYS A 114 10.69 2.12 9.95
CA LYS A 114 10.31 1.73 8.58
C LYS A 114 8.83 2.06 8.30
N CYS A 115 8.47 2.10 7.01
CA CYS A 115 7.09 2.23 6.56
C CYS A 115 6.53 0.86 6.21
N ILE A 116 5.48 0.44 6.90
CA ILE A 116 4.78 -0.82 6.63
C ILE A 116 3.50 -0.53 5.84
N GLY A 117 3.44 -1.07 4.61
CA GLY A 117 2.27 -0.99 3.75
C GLY A 117 1.36 -2.21 3.91
N ILE A 118 0.09 -1.96 4.15
CA ILE A 118 -0.94 -3.00 4.29
C ILE A 118 -2.17 -2.64 3.47
N PHE A 119 -2.71 -3.64 2.81
CA PHE A 119 -4.04 -3.58 2.22
C PHE A 119 -5.04 -4.13 3.25
N PRO A 120 -5.91 -3.29 3.86
CA PRO A 120 -6.84 -3.74 4.90
C PRO A 120 -7.78 -4.86 4.43
N GLU A 121 -8.08 -4.92 3.15
CA GLU A 121 -8.88 -5.96 2.51
C GLU A 121 -8.19 -7.35 2.49
N ALA A 122 -6.88 -7.41 2.74
CA ALA A 122 -6.01 -8.60 2.72
C ALA A 122 -6.01 -9.39 1.40
N THR A 123 -6.82 -9.03 0.43
CA THR A 123 -6.87 -9.62 -0.92
C THR A 123 -7.38 -8.56 -1.91
N ARG A 124 -7.24 -8.83 -3.21
CA ARG A 124 -7.78 -7.93 -4.24
C ARG A 124 -9.31 -7.97 -4.23
N SER A 125 -9.92 -6.80 -4.34
CA SER A 125 -11.38 -6.64 -4.27
C SER A 125 -12.11 -7.31 -5.44
N LYS A 126 -11.50 -7.31 -6.64
CA LYS A 126 -12.13 -7.76 -7.89
C LYS A 126 -13.49 -7.10 -8.16
N GLY A 127 -13.66 -5.87 -7.69
CA GLY A 127 -14.91 -5.12 -7.79
C GLY A 127 -15.95 -5.43 -6.71
N LEU A 128 -15.59 -6.23 -5.71
CA LEU A 128 -16.45 -6.57 -4.58
C LEU A 128 -16.09 -5.74 -3.35
N GLU A 129 -17.07 -5.42 -2.54
CA GLU A 129 -16.85 -4.86 -1.24
C GLU A 129 -16.30 -5.93 -0.28
N LEU A 130 -15.16 -5.65 0.34
CA LEU A 130 -14.49 -6.54 1.27
C LEU A 130 -14.41 -5.91 2.66
N ARG A 131 -14.54 -6.75 3.68
CA ARG A 131 -14.36 -6.31 5.07
C ARG A 131 -12.87 -6.11 5.39
N ALA A 132 -12.57 -5.05 6.13
CA ALA A 132 -11.24 -4.82 6.66
C ALA A 132 -10.84 -5.91 7.67
N ARG A 133 -9.58 -6.32 7.64
CA ARG A 133 -8.98 -7.28 8.56
C ARG A 133 -8.27 -6.57 9.71
N SER A 134 -8.20 -7.23 10.85
CA SER A 134 -7.65 -6.67 12.10
C SER A 134 -6.14 -6.43 12.11
N GLY A 135 -5.38 -6.94 11.13
CA GLY A 135 -3.91 -6.87 11.13
C GLY A 135 -3.37 -5.44 11.25
N PHE A 136 -3.94 -4.50 10.51
CA PHE A 136 -3.57 -3.08 10.58
C PHE A 136 -3.79 -2.49 11.98
N GLY A 137 -4.96 -2.72 12.58
CA GLY A 137 -5.27 -2.20 13.91
C GLY A 137 -4.40 -2.82 15.01
N ARG A 138 -4.00 -4.10 14.85
CA ARG A 138 -3.04 -4.73 15.78
C ARG A 138 -1.67 -4.06 15.72
N LEU A 139 -1.17 -3.74 14.53
CA LEU A 139 0.10 -3.02 14.37
C LEU A 139 0.00 -1.61 14.94
N ALA A 140 -1.09 -0.89 14.66
CA ALA A 140 -1.31 0.45 15.19
C ALA A 140 -1.31 0.49 16.72
N ARG A 141 -1.87 -0.54 17.37
CA ARG A 141 -1.83 -0.66 18.83
C ARG A 141 -0.45 -1.03 19.37
N ALA A 142 0.29 -1.90 18.66
CA ALA A 142 1.61 -2.35 19.09
C ALA A 142 2.69 -1.24 18.93
N VAL A 143 2.46 -0.28 18.04
CA VAL A 143 3.36 0.84 17.76
C VAL A 143 2.50 2.13 17.63
N PRO A 144 1.96 2.66 18.74
CA PRO A 144 1.03 3.79 18.72
C PRO A 144 1.66 5.09 18.22
N GLU A 145 2.99 5.20 18.27
CA GLU A 145 3.74 6.32 17.70
C GLU A 145 3.83 6.28 16.17
N ALA A 146 3.40 5.20 15.53
CA ALA A 146 3.43 5.10 14.08
C ALA A 146 2.44 6.09 13.45
N THR A 147 2.96 6.87 12.53
CA THR A 147 2.12 7.78 11.75
C THR A 147 1.23 6.99 10.79
N ILE A 148 -0.07 7.17 10.87
CA ILE A 148 -1.03 6.55 9.95
C ILE A 148 -1.18 7.41 8.70
N VAL A 149 -0.99 6.79 7.54
CA VAL A 149 -1.15 7.39 6.21
C VAL A 149 -2.07 6.49 5.40
N CYS A 150 -2.91 7.07 4.58
CA CYS A 150 -3.70 6.34 3.60
C CYS A 150 -3.19 6.63 2.19
N ALA A 151 -3.35 5.67 1.28
CA ALA A 151 -3.15 5.88 -0.14
C ALA A 151 -4.35 5.30 -0.93
N THR A 152 -4.75 6.00 -1.97
CA THR A 152 -5.64 5.45 -2.98
C THR A 152 -4.89 5.14 -4.24
N VAL A 153 -5.23 4.03 -4.88
CA VAL A 153 -4.72 3.65 -6.20
C VAL A 153 -5.90 3.41 -7.12
N THR A 154 -5.93 4.12 -8.24
CA THR A 154 -6.97 3.96 -9.26
C THR A 154 -6.35 3.75 -10.63
N GLY A 155 -7.09 3.13 -11.56
CA GLY A 155 -6.65 2.91 -12.94
C GLY A 155 -5.82 1.65 -13.17
N THR A 156 -5.35 0.96 -12.12
CA THR A 156 -4.49 -0.24 -12.23
C THR A 156 -5.23 -1.50 -12.69
N VAL A 157 -6.54 -1.55 -12.58
CA VAL A 157 -7.35 -2.75 -12.91
C VAL A 157 -7.26 -3.09 -14.41
N ASP A 158 -7.12 -2.08 -15.26
CA ASP A 158 -7.00 -2.23 -16.72
C ASP A 158 -5.57 -2.20 -17.24
N ASP A 159 -4.57 -2.10 -16.36
CA ASP A 159 -3.16 -1.85 -16.70
C ASP A 159 -2.50 -2.96 -17.52
N ALA A 160 -2.94 -4.18 -17.39
CA ALA A 160 -2.33 -5.34 -18.05
C ALA A 160 -2.86 -5.59 -19.49
N ARG A 161 -3.69 -4.69 -20.04
CA ARG A 161 -4.32 -4.94 -21.35
C ARG A 161 -3.73 -4.05 -22.45
N PHE A 162 -2.58 -4.51 -23.02
CA PHE A 162 -2.09 -3.94 -24.28
C PHE A 162 -3.19 -4.01 -25.36
N PRO A 163 -3.43 -2.95 -26.18
CA PRO A 163 -2.64 -1.72 -26.32
C PRO A 163 -3.18 -0.52 -25.50
N LYS A 164 -4.09 -0.75 -24.56
CA LYS A 164 -4.65 0.34 -23.75
C LYS A 164 -3.59 0.93 -22.82
N ARG A 165 -3.49 2.25 -22.83
CA ARG A 165 -2.65 2.99 -21.91
C ARG A 165 -3.55 3.50 -20.77
N PRO A 166 -3.51 2.86 -19.60
CA PRO A 166 -4.34 3.29 -18.48
C PRO A 166 -3.86 4.63 -17.94
N TYR A 167 -4.71 5.26 -17.14
CA TYR A 167 -4.36 6.43 -16.35
C TYR A 167 -4.36 6.03 -14.89
N VAL A 168 -3.17 5.83 -14.34
CA VAL A 168 -3.01 5.44 -12.94
C VAL A 168 -2.87 6.69 -12.09
N ARG A 169 -3.60 6.75 -10.98
CA ARG A 169 -3.42 7.79 -9.97
C ARG A 169 -3.14 7.16 -8.63
N VAL A 170 -2.14 7.72 -7.93
CA VAL A 170 -1.84 7.41 -6.54
C VAL A 170 -1.95 8.69 -5.73
N ASP A 171 -2.85 8.71 -4.75
CA ASP A 171 -3.05 9.85 -3.87
C ASP A 171 -2.77 9.45 -2.42
N PHE A 172 -1.80 10.13 -1.77
CA PHE A 172 -1.49 9.93 -0.36
C PHE A 172 -2.22 10.99 0.48
N PHE A 173 -2.73 10.57 1.64
CA PHE A 173 -3.42 11.52 2.52
C PHE A 173 -3.35 11.08 3.99
N ARG A 174 -3.54 12.05 4.88
CA ARG A 174 -3.80 11.77 6.30
C ARG A 174 -5.29 11.48 6.47
N PRO A 175 -5.65 10.36 7.08
CA PRO A 175 -7.06 10.08 7.33
C PRO A 175 -7.65 11.09 8.31
N ALA A 176 -8.94 11.37 8.17
CA ALA A 176 -9.65 12.29 9.06
C ALA A 176 -9.75 11.76 10.49
N ASP A 177 -9.89 10.44 10.65
CA ASP A 177 -9.88 9.75 11.94
C ASP A 177 -8.85 8.61 11.93
N ALA A 178 -7.68 8.91 12.51
CA ALA A 178 -6.59 7.95 12.75
C ALA A 178 -6.49 7.53 14.21
N HIS A 179 -7.50 7.86 15.05
CA HIS A 179 -7.46 7.53 16.48
C HIS A 179 -7.38 6.02 16.70
N VAL A 180 -6.45 5.61 17.55
CA VAL A 180 -6.25 4.22 17.96
C VAL A 180 -6.82 4.05 19.36
N ASP A 181 -8.05 3.58 19.44
CA ASP A 181 -8.69 3.27 20.71
C ASP A 181 -8.29 1.85 21.16
N PRO A 182 -7.67 1.67 22.33
CA PRO A 182 -7.32 0.36 22.85
C PRO A 182 -8.54 -0.50 23.18
N ASP A 183 -9.70 0.09 23.45
CA ASP A 183 -10.91 -0.62 23.87
C ASP A 183 -11.79 -1.07 22.70
N GLU A 184 -11.65 -0.48 21.52
CA GLU A 184 -12.43 -0.89 20.34
C GLU A 184 -11.89 -2.19 19.70
N PRO A 185 -12.67 -2.95 18.93
CA PRO A 185 -12.16 -4.12 18.20
C PRO A 185 -11.00 -3.76 17.26
N PRO A 186 -9.94 -4.61 17.14
CA PRO A 186 -8.79 -4.30 16.28
C PRO A 186 -9.11 -4.09 14.78
N ALA A 187 -10.32 -4.46 14.35
CA ALA A 187 -10.80 -4.22 12.99
C ALA A 187 -11.47 -2.85 12.81
N ALA A 188 -11.78 -2.11 13.88
CA ALA A 188 -12.52 -0.85 13.81
C ALA A 188 -11.73 0.23 13.07
N LEU A 189 -10.49 0.51 13.50
CA LEU A 189 -9.61 1.46 12.82
C LEU A 189 -9.47 1.14 11.32
N PRO A 190 -9.02 -0.05 10.89
CA PRO A 190 -8.88 -0.32 9.46
C PRO A 190 -10.21 -0.30 8.70
N THR A 191 -11.35 -0.48 9.35
CA THR A 191 -12.67 -0.30 8.74
C THR A 191 -12.95 1.17 8.44
N ARG A 192 -12.66 2.09 9.37
CA ARG A 192 -12.79 3.54 9.15
C ARG A 192 -11.86 3.99 8.02
N LEU A 193 -10.58 3.57 8.07
CA LEU A 193 -9.61 3.91 7.04
C LEU A 193 -10.04 3.39 5.66
N LEU A 194 -10.53 2.15 5.58
CA LEU A 194 -10.98 1.57 4.32
C LEU A 194 -12.21 2.30 3.76
N ALA A 195 -13.13 2.73 4.61
CA ALA A 195 -14.28 3.51 4.19
C ALA A 195 -13.85 4.85 3.55
N GLU A 196 -12.89 5.56 4.16
CA GLU A 196 -12.36 6.81 3.61
C GLU A 196 -11.57 6.58 2.31
N ILE A 197 -10.75 5.52 2.24
CA ILE A 197 -10.03 5.11 1.05
C ILE A 197 -11.03 4.81 -0.09
N ARG A 198 -12.09 4.03 0.19
CA ARG A 198 -13.08 3.64 -0.81
C ARG A 198 -14.01 4.76 -1.24
N ALA A 199 -14.22 5.76 -0.41
CA ALA A 199 -14.91 7.00 -0.81
C ALA A 199 -14.14 7.74 -1.92
N ARG A 200 -12.78 7.71 -1.89
CA ARG A 200 -11.90 8.33 -2.89
C ARG A 200 -11.58 7.39 -4.07
N ALA A 201 -11.51 6.08 -3.83
CA ALA A 201 -11.23 5.04 -4.83
C ALA A 201 -12.33 3.98 -4.84
N PRO A 202 -13.48 4.23 -5.47
CA PRO A 202 -14.59 3.28 -5.54
C PRO A 202 -14.19 1.97 -6.21
N HIS A 203 -14.86 0.88 -5.85
CA HIS A 203 -14.62 -0.44 -6.44
C HIS A 203 -14.87 -0.43 -7.95
N VAL A 204 -13.92 -1.00 -8.70
CA VAL A 204 -14.00 -1.12 -10.16
C VAL A 204 -14.10 -2.59 -10.56
N VAL A 205 -15.16 -2.91 -11.28
CA VAL A 205 -15.30 -4.25 -11.89
C VAL A 205 -14.39 -4.34 -13.10
N PRO A 206 -13.49 -5.34 -13.19
CA PRO A 206 -12.61 -5.52 -14.33
C PRO A 206 -13.40 -5.57 -15.66
N GLY A 207 -12.98 -4.77 -16.65
CA GLY A 207 -13.61 -4.70 -17.97
C GLY A 207 -14.81 -3.79 -18.10
N ARG A 208 -15.24 -3.09 -17.04
CA ARG A 208 -16.22 -2.01 -17.10
C ARG A 208 -15.53 -0.66 -16.92
N ARG A 209 -15.81 0.30 -17.83
CA ARG A 209 -15.40 1.68 -17.61
C ARG A 209 -16.17 2.24 -16.41
N PRO A 210 -15.49 2.90 -15.44
CA PRO A 210 -16.22 3.65 -14.42
C PRO A 210 -17.12 4.68 -15.13
N LYS A 211 -18.36 4.81 -14.69
CA LYS A 211 -19.19 5.95 -15.11
C LYS A 211 -18.52 7.22 -14.60
N PRO A 212 -18.39 8.28 -15.44
CA PRO A 212 -17.88 9.55 -14.96
C PRO A 212 -18.76 10.00 -13.77
N VAL A 213 -18.13 10.29 -12.65
CA VAL A 213 -18.80 10.97 -11.54
C VAL A 213 -19.07 12.37 -12.02
N ALA A 214 -20.35 12.76 -12.06
CA ALA A 214 -20.73 14.14 -12.39
C ALA A 214 -20.07 15.08 -11.38
N PRO A 215 -19.49 16.20 -11.82
CA PRO A 215 -19.00 17.21 -10.89
C PRO A 215 -20.16 17.73 -10.05
N ALA A 216 -19.93 17.84 -8.73
CA ALA A 216 -20.84 18.43 -7.78
C ALA A 216 -20.95 19.96 -8.02
#